data_913396650c4c90d4b409ae4fcbdbba99
#
_entry.id   913396650c4c90d4b409ae4fcbdbba99
#
_cell.length_a   1.000
_cell.length_b   1.000
_cell.length_c   1.000
_cell.angle_alpha   90.00
_cell.angle_beta   90.00
_cell.angle_gamma   90.00
#
_symmetry.space_group_name_H-M   'P 1'
#
loop_
_entity.id
_entity.type
_entity.pdbx_description
1 polymer ?
#
loop_
_entity_poly.entity_id
_entity_poly.type
_entity_poly.pdbx_seq_one_letter_code
_entity_poly.pdbx_strand_id
1 'polypeptide(L)'
;MFGASIGRACQRIIDAMVRWLALGHISPNVLTVIGVSLNVGCGLLFGFGRFFWAGIVLIVANLFDMLDGQVARLSGRVTRFGGFLDSSLDRLSDMVVFVGLMVFYARNTEFHSTLNVFLAGAALMGSVMVSYASARAESLIPKCDVGFLRRPERVVLFIIGALSTHPGSTNFFANRMPAVLWVMAIGSYWTFAHRMYHTWRELNRANVEIEASIQSSYSASNSGPERRTEQTLVHKPG
;
A
#
# COMPACT_ATOMS: atom_id res chain seq x y z
N MET A 1 -23.06 -7.53 16.85
CA MET A 1 -22.79 -6.77 18.07
C MET A 1 -21.41 -7.05 18.68
N PHE A 2 -20.90 -8.28 18.71
CA PHE A 2 -19.61 -8.64 19.30
C PHE A 2 -18.40 -7.95 18.63
N GLY A 3 -18.35 -7.85 17.29
CA GLY A 3 -17.21 -7.22 16.59
C GLY A 3 -17.03 -5.72 16.87
N ALA A 4 -18.12 -4.98 17.08
CA ALA A 4 -18.05 -3.55 17.40
C ALA A 4 -17.54 -3.29 18.85
N SER A 5 -17.75 -4.23 19.76
CA SER A 5 -17.26 -4.10 21.15
C SER A 5 -15.77 -4.44 21.26
N ILE A 6 -15.31 -5.47 20.52
CA ILE A 6 -13.89 -5.84 20.45
C ILE A 6 -13.10 -4.72 19.76
N GLY A 7 -13.61 -4.17 18.63
CA GLY A 7 -12.97 -3.05 17.95
C GLY A 7 -12.81 -1.82 18.85
N ARG A 8 -13.83 -1.48 19.63
CA ARG A 8 -13.74 -0.36 20.61
C ARG A 8 -12.77 -0.62 21.74
N ALA A 9 -12.67 -1.85 22.24
CA ALA A 9 -11.71 -2.22 23.27
C ALA A 9 -10.26 -2.12 22.76
N CYS A 10 -9.97 -2.69 21.57
CA CYS A 10 -8.69 -2.54 20.91
C CYS A 10 -8.33 -1.08 20.67
N GLN A 11 -9.28 -0.28 20.20
CA GLN A 11 -9.05 1.14 19.93
C GLN A 11 -8.71 1.93 21.22
N ARG A 12 -9.37 1.62 22.33
CA ARG A 12 -9.05 2.24 23.65
C ARG A 12 -7.64 1.88 24.13
N ILE A 13 -7.22 0.63 23.92
CA ILE A 13 -5.85 0.19 24.32
C ILE A 13 -4.81 0.93 23.47
N ILE A 14 -5.02 0.99 22.17
CA ILE A 14 -4.15 1.71 21.23
C ILE A 14 -4.08 3.20 21.61
N ASP A 15 -5.23 3.86 21.84
CA ASP A 15 -5.28 5.27 22.24
C ASP A 15 -4.59 5.52 23.59
N ALA A 16 -4.65 4.56 24.53
CA ALA A 16 -3.93 4.66 25.80
C ALA A 16 -2.42 4.53 25.60
N MET A 17 -1.96 3.58 24.78
CA MET A 17 -0.54 3.40 24.44
C MET A 17 0.01 4.64 23.71
N VAL A 18 -0.72 5.17 22.75
CA VAL A 18 -0.32 6.37 21.99
C VAL A 18 -0.21 7.58 22.92
N ARG A 19 -1.17 7.79 23.82
CA ARG A 19 -1.09 8.87 24.81
C ARG A 19 0.11 8.72 25.74
N TRP A 20 0.38 7.51 26.23
CA TRP A 20 1.53 7.23 27.08
C TRP A 20 2.85 7.50 26.36
N LEU A 21 3.00 7.06 25.10
CA LEU A 21 4.17 7.31 24.27
C LEU A 21 4.34 8.81 23.94
N ALA A 22 3.26 9.51 23.65
CA ALA A 22 3.27 10.95 23.36
C ALA A 22 3.67 11.76 24.61
N LEU A 23 3.20 11.38 25.80
CA LEU A 23 3.58 11.99 27.08
C LEU A 23 5.04 11.71 27.44
N GLY A 24 5.57 10.55 27.06
CA GLY A 24 6.97 10.18 27.26
C GLY A 24 7.97 10.90 26.35
N HIS A 25 7.53 11.85 25.51
CA HIS A 25 8.36 12.61 24.56
C HIS A 25 9.14 11.70 23.57
N ILE A 26 8.72 10.45 23.38
CA ILE A 26 9.35 9.53 22.45
C ILE A 26 9.15 10.08 21.03
N SER A 27 10.24 10.25 20.28
CA SER A 27 10.15 10.76 18.91
C SER A 27 9.52 9.69 18.00
N PRO A 28 8.60 10.07 17.10
CA PRO A 28 8.00 9.13 16.12
C PRO A 28 9.06 8.36 15.34
N ASN A 29 10.16 9.00 14.98
CA ASN A 29 11.26 8.37 14.22
C ASN A 29 11.91 7.19 14.98
N VAL A 30 11.96 7.21 16.31
CA VAL A 30 12.47 6.07 17.09
C VAL A 30 11.54 4.87 16.98
N LEU A 31 10.21 5.10 17.02
CA LEU A 31 9.21 4.05 16.83
C LEU A 31 9.32 3.44 15.45
N THR A 32 9.47 4.26 14.41
CA THR A 32 9.68 3.80 13.03
C THR A 32 10.95 2.94 12.91
N VAL A 33 12.07 3.36 13.52
CA VAL A 33 13.33 2.58 13.51
C VAL A 33 13.14 1.24 14.23
N ILE A 34 12.42 1.21 15.36
CA ILE A 34 12.11 -0.03 16.07
C ILE A 34 11.24 -0.94 15.18
N GLY A 35 10.19 -0.41 14.54
CA GLY A 35 9.32 -1.16 13.63
C GLY A 35 10.11 -1.79 12.48
N VAL A 36 11.00 -1.02 11.83
CA VAL A 36 11.88 -1.53 10.77
C VAL A 36 12.83 -2.61 11.29
N SER A 37 13.44 -2.40 12.46
CA SER A 37 14.34 -3.39 13.07
C SER A 37 13.61 -4.71 13.36
N LEU A 38 12.36 -4.64 13.83
CA LEU A 38 11.50 -5.81 14.03
C LEU A 38 11.18 -6.50 12.71
N ASN A 39 10.90 -5.75 11.64
CA ASN A 39 10.66 -6.31 10.31
C ASN A 39 11.90 -6.99 9.74
N VAL A 40 13.10 -6.44 9.96
CA VAL A 40 14.37 -7.11 9.60
C VAL A 40 14.51 -8.41 10.39
N GLY A 41 14.26 -8.38 11.70
CA GLY A 41 14.22 -9.59 12.54
C GLY A 41 13.21 -10.63 12.05
N CYS A 42 12.04 -10.18 11.61
CA CYS A 42 11.01 -11.03 11.02
C CYS A 42 11.53 -11.73 9.74
N GLY A 43 12.16 -11.00 8.83
CA GLY A 43 12.77 -11.57 7.62
C GLY A 43 13.85 -12.62 7.94
N LEU A 44 14.70 -12.37 8.95
CA LEU A 44 15.67 -13.35 9.42
C LEU A 44 15.00 -14.61 9.99
N LEU A 45 13.94 -14.45 10.80
CA LEU A 45 13.18 -15.58 11.34
C LEU A 45 12.54 -16.41 10.23
N PHE A 46 12.00 -15.79 9.18
CA PHE A 46 11.53 -16.52 8.00
C PHE A 46 12.67 -17.28 7.32
N GLY A 47 13.84 -16.64 7.11
CA GLY A 47 15.01 -17.29 6.53
C GLY A 47 15.55 -18.48 7.33
N PHE A 48 15.41 -18.46 8.66
CA PHE A 48 15.73 -19.57 9.54
C PHE A 48 14.62 -20.62 9.66
N GLY A 49 13.45 -20.44 9.02
CA GLY A 49 12.32 -21.35 9.09
C GLY A 49 11.50 -21.25 10.37
N ARG A 50 11.67 -20.19 11.14
CA ARG A 50 10.93 -19.93 12.39
C ARG A 50 9.61 -19.20 12.12
N PHE A 51 8.77 -19.72 11.26
CA PHE A 51 7.56 -19.07 10.73
C PHE A 51 6.62 -18.55 11.83
N PHE A 52 6.31 -19.39 12.84
CA PHE A 52 5.42 -18.99 13.92
C PHE A 52 5.93 -17.73 14.64
N TRP A 53 7.22 -17.71 15.02
CA TRP A 53 7.83 -16.56 15.65
C TRP A 53 7.93 -15.33 14.71
N ALA A 54 8.19 -15.59 13.43
CA ALA A 54 8.15 -14.53 12.42
C ALA A 54 6.76 -13.87 12.35
N GLY A 55 5.68 -14.66 12.40
CA GLY A 55 4.30 -14.16 12.44
C GLY A 55 4.02 -13.30 13.66
N ILE A 56 4.47 -13.72 14.85
CA ILE A 56 4.32 -12.93 16.08
C ILE A 56 5.09 -11.60 15.97
N VAL A 57 6.37 -11.64 15.54
CA VAL A 57 7.18 -10.44 15.38
C VAL A 57 6.57 -9.50 14.33
N LEU A 58 6.00 -10.05 13.24
CA LEU A 58 5.34 -9.25 12.21
C LEU A 58 4.10 -8.52 12.76
N ILE A 59 3.30 -9.15 13.62
CA ILE A 59 2.17 -8.51 14.31
C ILE A 59 2.68 -7.33 15.15
N VAL A 60 3.72 -7.56 15.94
CA VAL A 60 4.31 -6.53 16.80
C VAL A 60 4.88 -5.39 15.96
N ALA A 61 5.62 -5.67 14.89
CA ALA A 61 6.18 -4.67 14.00
C ALA A 61 5.10 -3.75 13.39
N ASN A 62 4.00 -4.35 12.90
CA ASN A 62 2.88 -3.57 12.35
C ASN A 62 2.13 -2.75 13.40
N LEU A 63 2.11 -3.20 14.66
CA LEU A 63 1.58 -2.41 15.76
C LEU A 63 2.44 -1.15 15.98
N PHE A 64 3.77 -1.27 15.94
CA PHE A 64 4.69 -0.12 16.06
C PHE A 64 4.51 0.87 14.90
N ASP A 65 4.39 0.39 13.65
CA ASP A 65 4.07 1.21 12.47
C ASP A 65 2.77 2.00 12.64
N MET A 66 1.74 1.38 13.23
CA MET A 66 0.48 2.07 13.46
C MET A 66 0.60 3.12 14.59
N LEU A 67 1.43 2.85 15.59
CA LEU A 67 1.63 3.74 16.74
C LEU A 67 2.43 4.99 16.38
N ASP A 68 3.50 4.88 15.57
CA ASP A 68 4.35 6.03 15.21
C ASP A 68 3.58 7.10 14.44
N GLY A 69 2.74 6.70 13.46
CA GLY A 69 1.88 7.62 12.73
C GLY A 69 0.82 8.30 13.61
N GLN A 70 0.30 7.59 14.63
CA GLN A 70 -0.66 8.19 15.56
C GLN A 70 0.04 9.14 16.56
N VAL A 71 1.20 8.77 17.08
CA VAL A 71 2.02 9.61 17.95
C VAL A 71 2.44 10.88 17.21
N ALA A 72 2.87 10.79 15.94
CA ALA A 72 3.22 11.96 15.12
C ALA A 72 2.05 12.95 14.98
N ARG A 73 0.85 12.43 14.73
CA ARG A 73 -0.37 13.25 14.64
C ARG A 73 -0.75 13.92 15.95
N LEU A 74 -0.75 13.19 17.06
CA LEU A 74 -1.10 13.74 18.39
C LEU A 74 -0.07 14.73 18.92
N SER A 75 1.22 14.54 18.60
CA SER A 75 2.29 15.45 19.02
C SER A 75 2.48 16.65 18.09
N GLY A 76 1.69 16.78 17.02
CA GLY A 76 1.83 17.85 16.02
C GLY A 76 3.15 17.81 15.24
N ARG A 77 3.87 16.68 15.24
CA ARG A 77 5.20 16.50 14.61
C ARG A 77 5.13 15.86 13.23
N VAL A 78 4.01 16.02 12.53
CA VAL A 78 3.86 15.52 11.16
C VAL A 78 4.73 16.37 10.23
N THR A 79 5.68 15.72 9.52
CA THR A 79 6.54 16.37 8.54
C THR A 79 6.43 15.67 7.18
N ARG A 80 6.65 16.41 6.08
CA ARG A 80 6.68 15.82 4.73
C ARG A 80 7.78 14.76 4.58
N PHE A 81 8.94 15.01 5.19
CA PHE A 81 10.04 14.05 5.21
C PHE A 81 9.69 12.80 6.02
N GLY A 82 9.00 12.95 7.18
CA GLY A 82 8.53 11.83 7.99
C GLY A 82 7.61 10.90 7.19
N GLY A 83 6.64 11.45 6.46
CA GLY A 83 5.75 10.65 5.60
C GLY A 83 6.47 9.97 4.43
N PHE A 84 7.48 10.63 3.84
CA PHE A 84 8.34 10.01 2.82
C PHE A 84 9.17 8.85 3.41
N LEU A 85 9.80 9.08 4.56
CA LEU A 85 10.63 8.09 5.27
C LEU A 85 9.79 6.87 5.64
N ASP A 86 8.66 7.06 6.30
CA ASP A 86 7.71 6.03 6.67
C ASP A 86 7.31 5.17 5.46
N SER A 87 6.82 5.79 4.40
CA SER A 87 6.43 5.07 3.20
C SER A 87 7.58 4.33 2.50
N SER A 88 8.82 4.81 2.63
CA SER A 88 9.99 4.14 2.06
C SER A 88 10.44 2.95 2.89
N LEU A 89 10.44 3.11 4.22
CA LEU A 89 10.78 2.05 5.17
C LEU A 89 9.74 0.93 5.17
N ASP A 90 8.47 1.26 4.97
CA ASP A 90 7.40 0.30 4.76
C ASP A 90 7.69 -0.66 3.60
N ARG A 91 8.11 -0.10 2.46
CA ARG A 91 8.45 -0.91 1.28
C ARG A 91 9.68 -1.78 1.53
N LEU A 92 10.69 -1.22 2.20
CA LEU A 92 11.88 -1.96 2.57
C LEU A 92 11.53 -3.13 3.50
N SER A 93 10.67 -2.91 4.50
CA SER A 93 10.18 -3.93 5.42
C SER A 93 9.49 -5.09 4.68
N ASP A 94 8.58 -4.77 3.76
CA ASP A 94 7.94 -5.79 2.92
C ASP A 94 8.97 -6.61 2.13
N MET A 95 9.98 -5.94 1.53
CA MET A 95 11.03 -6.62 0.75
C MET A 95 11.85 -7.60 1.59
N VAL A 96 12.23 -7.22 2.82
CA VAL A 96 13.01 -8.05 3.72
C VAL A 96 12.29 -9.34 4.08
N VAL A 97 10.97 -9.30 4.27
CA VAL A 97 10.15 -10.49 4.54
C VAL A 97 10.18 -11.46 3.34
N PHE A 98 10.00 -10.96 2.12
CA PHE A 98 10.11 -11.79 0.91
C PHE A 98 11.51 -12.38 0.72
N VAL A 99 12.57 -11.59 0.95
CA VAL A 99 13.95 -12.07 0.88
C VAL A 99 14.18 -13.19 1.90
N GLY A 100 13.67 -13.05 3.13
CA GLY A 100 13.71 -14.12 4.13
C GLY A 100 13.06 -15.41 3.64
N LEU A 101 11.88 -15.33 3.02
CA LEU A 101 11.21 -16.50 2.43
C LEU A 101 11.99 -17.09 1.26
N MET A 102 12.58 -16.26 0.39
CA MET A 102 13.45 -16.73 -0.71
C MET A 102 14.65 -17.50 -0.15
N VAL A 103 15.32 -16.97 0.88
CA VAL A 103 16.44 -17.63 1.55
C VAL A 103 16.00 -18.97 2.14
N PHE A 104 14.85 -19.03 2.81
CA PHE A 104 14.33 -20.27 3.37
C PHE A 104 14.14 -21.34 2.32
N TYR A 105 13.43 -21.05 1.22
CA TYR A 105 13.15 -22.01 0.17
C TYR A 105 14.34 -22.32 -0.73
N ALA A 106 15.37 -21.44 -0.77
CA ALA A 106 16.62 -21.67 -1.52
C ALA A 106 17.61 -22.58 -0.76
N ARG A 107 17.47 -22.71 0.58
CA ARG A 107 18.38 -23.55 1.37
C ARG A 107 18.20 -25.02 1.02
N ASN A 108 19.31 -25.77 1.05
CA ASN A 108 19.31 -27.20 0.78
C ASN A 108 18.75 -27.99 1.99
N THR A 109 17.44 -27.93 2.17
CA THR A 109 16.67 -28.61 3.23
C THR A 109 15.53 -29.38 2.57
N GLU A 110 14.80 -30.20 3.33
CA GLU A 110 13.60 -30.91 2.86
C GLU A 110 12.50 -29.97 2.32
N PHE A 111 12.53 -28.67 2.68
CA PHE A 111 11.61 -27.65 2.21
C PHE A 111 12.12 -26.90 0.98
N HIS A 112 13.27 -27.31 0.41
CA HIS A 112 13.81 -26.68 -0.80
C HIS A 112 12.80 -26.69 -1.94
N SER A 113 12.56 -25.53 -2.53
CA SER A 113 11.62 -25.40 -3.65
C SER A 113 11.95 -24.21 -4.50
N THR A 114 12.54 -24.47 -5.67
CA THR A 114 12.83 -23.43 -6.67
C THR A 114 11.57 -22.69 -7.10
N LEU A 115 10.42 -23.39 -7.16
CA LEU A 115 9.13 -22.76 -7.46
C LEU A 115 8.74 -21.73 -6.40
N ASN A 116 8.88 -22.05 -5.12
CA ASN A 116 8.54 -21.12 -4.05
C ASN A 116 9.53 -19.94 -3.97
N VAL A 117 10.81 -20.15 -4.32
CA VAL A 117 11.78 -19.04 -4.48
C VAL A 117 11.32 -18.10 -5.60
N PHE A 118 10.94 -18.66 -6.75
CA PHE A 118 10.43 -17.89 -7.87
C PHE A 118 9.15 -17.13 -7.51
N LEU A 119 8.20 -17.79 -6.84
CA LEU A 119 6.94 -17.16 -6.40
C LEU A 119 7.18 -16.03 -5.40
N ALA A 120 8.09 -16.21 -4.45
CA ALA A 120 8.46 -15.16 -3.50
C ALA A 120 9.09 -13.96 -4.22
N GLY A 121 9.96 -14.19 -5.21
CA GLY A 121 10.54 -13.15 -6.05
C GLY A 121 9.50 -12.44 -6.92
N ALA A 122 8.58 -13.20 -7.54
CA ALA A 122 7.48 -12.64 -8.33
C ALA A 122 6.54 -11.81 -7.46
N ALA A 123 6.18 -12.29 -6.28
CA ALA A 123 5.34 -11.55 -5.33
C ALA A 123 6.04 -10.28 -4.81
N LEU A 124 7.36 -10.34 -4.57
CA LEU A 124 8.17 -9.16 -4.23
C LEU A 124 8.10 -8.10 -5.34
N MET A 125 8.40 -8.48 -6.59
CA MET A 125 8.32 -7.56 -7.73
C MET A 125 6.92 -6.97 -7.87
N GLY A 126 5.89 -7.81 -7.83
CA GLY A 126 4.49 -7.36 -7.88
C GLY A 126 4.14 -6.37 -6.76
N SER A 127 4.56 -6.65 -5.52
CA SER A 127 4.35 -5.79 -4.35
C SER A 127 4.98 -4.41 -4.53
N VAL A 128 6.22 -4.37 -5.03
CA VAL A 128 6.94 -3.11 -5.31
C VAL A 128 6.23 -2.34 -6.43
N MET A 129 5.84 -3.01 -7.51
CA MET A 129 5.14 -2.39 -8.65
C MET A 129 3.77 -1.85 -8.27
N VAL A 130 3.02 -2.52 -7.40
CA VAL A 130 1.75 -2.00 -6.83
C VAL A 130 1.99 -0.70 -6.08
N SER A 131 3.02 -0.63 -5.23
CA SER A 131 3.36 0.55 -4.45
C SER A 131 3.88 1.70 -5.32
N TYR A 132 4.73 1.38 -6.30
CA TYR A 132 5.24 2.35 -7.28
C TYR A 132 4.13 2.93 -8.14
N ALA A 133 3.26 2.08 -8.69
CA ALA A 133 2.14 2.51 -9.53
C ALA A 133 1.19 3.46 -8.77
N SER A 134 0.93 3.19 -7.48
CA SER A 134 0.13 4.09 -6.64
C SER A 134 0.79 5.46 -6.49
N ALA A 135 2.04 5.49 -6.06
CA ALA A 135 2.78 6.73 -5.85
C ALA A 135 2.91 7.55 -7.15
N ARG A 136 3.11 6.87 -8.29
CA ARG A 136 3.17 7.52 -9.60
C ARG A 136 1.82 8.00 -10.08
N ALA A 137 0.75 7.21 -9.89
CA ALA A 137 -0.61 7.60 -10.25
C ALA A 137 -1.07 8.83 -9.46
N GLU A 138 -0.80 8.88 -8.15
CA GLU A 138 -1.16 10.01 -7.28
C GLU A 138 -0.44 11.33 -7.62
N SER A 139 0.63 11.27 -8.42
CA SER A 139 1.25 12.46 -9.00
C SER A 139 0.54 12.99 -10.27
N LEU A 140 -0.38 12.21 -10.84
CA LEU A 140 -1.07 12.51 -12.10
C LEU A 140 -2.58 12.67 -11.92
N ILE A 141 -3.17 11.94 -10.98
CA ILE A 141 -4.60 11.95 -10.67
C ILE A 141 -4.80 12.18 -9.15
N PRO A 142 -5.93 12.76 -8.72
CA PRO A 142 -6.15 13.16 -7.32
C PRO A 142 -6.05 12.01 -6.32
N LYS A 143 -6.44 10.78 -6.70
CA LYS A 143 -6.40 9.60 -5.84
C LYS A 143 -6.38 8.31 -6.65
N CYS A 144 -5.49 7.38 -6.30
CA CYS A 144 -5.43 6.02 -6.86
C CYS A 144 -5.64 4.97 -5.75
N ASP A 145 -6.88 4.81 -5.29
CA ASP A 145 -7.22 3.93 -4.16
C ASP A 145 -7.95 2.65 -4.64
N VAL A 146 -7.48 2.10 -5.77
CA VAL A 146 -8.03 0.88 -6.38
C VAL A 146 -7.09 -0.31 -6.21
N GLY A 147 -7.66 -1.51 -6.26
CA GLY A 147 -6.93 -2.78 -6.17
C GLY A 147 -7.26 -3.57 -4.92
N PHE A 148 -7.16 -4.89 -5.03
CA PHE A 148 -7.54 -5.83 -3.97
C PHE A 148 -6.39 -6.08 -2.99
N LEU A 149 -5.13 -6.18 -3.47
CA LEU A 149 -3.99 -6.56 -2.65
C LEU A 149 -3.15 -5.33 -2.29
N ARG A 150 -3.64 -4.55 -1.32
CA ARG A 150 -2.93 -3.42 -0.72
C ARG A 150 -1.96 -3.93 0.36
N ARG A 151 -1.17 -3.03 0.97
CA ARG A 151 -0.22 -3.39 2.02
C ARG A 151 -0.87 -4.11 3.22
N PRO A 152 -1.99 -3.63 3.80
CA PRO A 152 -2.59 -4.31 4.94
C PRO A 152 -3.01 -5.76 4.64
N GLU A 153 -3.59 -6.00 3.46
CA GLU A 153 -4.03 -7.33 3.04
C GLU A 153 -2.82 -8.28 2.88
N ARG A 154 -1.71 -7.77 2.33
CA ARG A 154 -0.46 -8.56 2.21
C ARG A 154 0.09 -8.96 3.58
N VAL A 155 0.14 -8.02 4.52
CA VAL A 155 0.59 -8.27 5.89
C VAL A 155 -0.28 -9.32 6.57
N VAL A 156 -1.60 -9.22 6.45
CA VAL A 156 -2.54 -10.21 7.00
C VAL A 156 -2.30 -11.59 6.39
N LEU A 157 -2.08 -11.67 5.08
CA LEU A 157 -1.76 -12.94 4.40
C LEU A 157 -0.44 -13.54 4.91
N PHE A 158 0.60 -12.74 5.12
CA PHE A 158 1.85 -13.20 5.72
C PHE A 158 1.64 -13.73 7.14
N ILE A 159 0.88 -13.03 7.97
CA ILE A 159 0.56 -13.45 9.34
C ILE A 159 -0.19 -14.78 9.32
N ILE A 160 -1.21 -14.92 8.48
CA ILE A 160 -1.97 -16.16 8.33
C ILE A 160 -1.05 -17.32 7.89
N GLY A 161 -0.22 -17.07 6.86
CA GLY A 161 0.76 -18.05 6.38
C GLY A 161 1.76 -18.47 7.45
N ALA A 162 2.30 -17.51 8.20
CA ALA A 162 3.29 -17.74 9.24
C ALA A 162 2.71 -18.50 10.45
N LEU A 163 1.57 -18.04 10.96
CA LEU A 163 0.92 -18.67 12.12
C LEU A 163 0.31 -20.05 11.82
N SER A 164 -0.04 -20.33 10.54
CA SER A 164 -0.51 -21.66 10.14
C SER A 164 0.58 -22.73 10.23
N THR A 165 1.84 -22.33 10.29
CA THR A 165 3.00 -23.22 10.38
C THR A 165 3.31 -23.49 11.85
N HIS A 166 2.59 -24.41 12.47
CA HIS A 166 2.80 -24.77 13.87
C HIS A 166 4.02 -25.67 14.04
N PRO A 167 4.94 -25.37 15.00
CA PRO A 167 6.08 -26.25 15.28
C PRO A 167 5.57 -27.64 15.72
N GLY A 168 5.89 -28.66 14.96
CA GLY A 168 5.51 -30.05 15.25
C GLY A 168 4.33 -30.59 14.45
N SER A 169 3.69 -29.82 13.58
CA SER A 169 2.65 -30.33 12.70
C SER A 169 3.24 -30.77 11.34
N THR A 170 3.16 -32.08 11.05
CA THR A 170 3.56 -32.68 9.77
C THR A 170 2.41 -32.71 8.75
N ASN A 171 1.25 -32.17 9.10
CA ASN A 171 0.07 -32.24 8.26
C ASN A 171 0.15 -31.27 7.06
N PHE A 172 -0.30 -31.74 5.89
CA PHE A 172 -0.42 -30.96 4.65
C PHE A 172 -1.12 -29.60 4.83
N PHE A 173 -2.04 -29.49 5.79
CA PHE A 173 -2.72 -28.24 6.15
C PHE A 173 -1.89 -27.29 7.03
N ALA A 174 -0.75 -27.72 7.55
CA ALA A 174 0.05 -26.97 8.51
C ALA A 174 0.98 -25.93 7.87
N ASN A 175 1.33 -26.05 6.59
CA ASN A 175 2.18 -25.09 5.90
C ASN A 175 1.42 -24.44 4.75
N ARG A 176 0.72 -23.33 5.06
CA ARG A 176 -0.02 -22.55 4.05
C ARG A 176 0.80 -21.47 3.36
N MET A 177 2.07 -21.30 3.72
CA MET A 177 2.92 -20.25 3.14
C MET A 177 3.06 -20.37 1.62
N PRO A 178 3.24 -21.55 0.99
CA PRO A 178 3.25 -21.65 -0.47
C PRO A 178 1.96 -21.15 -1.13
N ALA A 179 0.79 -21.46 -0.53
CA ALA A 179 -0.49 -20.96 -1.03
C ALA A 179 -0.59 -19.45 -0.90
N VAL A 180 -0.11 -18.89 0.20
CA VAL A 180 -0.02 -17.43 0.38
C VAL A 180 0.87 -16.79 -0.69
N LEU A 181 2.02 -17.38 -1.02
CA LEU A 181 2.89 -16.88 -2.09
C LEU A 181 2.20 -16.86 -3.46
N TRP A 182 1.39 -17.89 -3.78
CA TRP A 182 0.58 -17.91 -5.00
C TRP A 182 -0.44 -16.76 -5.02
N VAL A 183 -1.19 -16.60 -3.94
CA VAL A 183 -2.18 -15.52 -3.81
C VAL A 183 -1.51 -14.16 -3.94
N MET A 184 -0.35 -13.98 -3.30
CA MET A 184 0.39 -12.72 -3.35
C MET A 184 0.97 -12.44 -4.73
N ALA A 185 1.55 -13.44 -5.41
CA ALA A 185 2.08 -13.27 -6.75
C ALA A 185 0.95 -12.85 -7.71
N ILE A 186 -0.10 -13.67 -7.83
CA ILE A 186 -1.21 -13.40 -8.75
C ILE A 186 -1.93 -12.09 -8.38
N GLY A 187 -2.27 -11.90 -7.11
CA GLY A 187 -3.04 -10.75 -6.64
C GLY A 187 -2.30 -9.43 -6.77
N SER A 188 -0.96 -9.42 -6.63
CA SER A 188 -0.15 -8.22 -6.83
C SER A 188 -0.13 -7.79 -8.28
N TYR A 189 0.09 -8.70 -9.23
CA TYR A 189 0.05 -8.35 -10.66
C TYR A 189 -1.34 -7.94 -11.13
N TRP A 190 -2.39 -8.59 -10.62
CA TRP A 190 -3.77 -8.16 -10.88
C TRP A 190 -4.03 -6.74 -10.36
N THR A 191 -3.60 -6.45 -9.13
CA THR A 191 -3.74 -5.13 -8.53
C THR A 191 -2.96 -4.08 -9.30
N PHE A 192 -1.75 -4.40 -9.76
CA PHE A 192 -0.94 -3.53 -10.59
C PHE A 192 -1.63 -3.21 -11.92
N ALA A 193 -2.12 -4.23 -12.64
CA ALA A 193 -2.85 -4.05 -13.91
C ALA A 193 -4.12 -3.21 -13.71
N HIS A 194 -4.86 -3.45 -12.63
CA HIS A 194 -6.05 -2.67 -12.30
C HIS A 194 -5.73 -1.18 -12.03
N ARG A 195 -4.63 -0.87 -11.34
CA ARG A 195 -4.16 0.51 -11.12
C ARG A 195 -3.76 1.20 -12.40
N MET A 196 -3.03 0.50 -13.28
CA MET A 196 -2.67 1.01 -14.61
C MET A 196 -3.90 1.37 -15.43
N TYR A 197 -4.88 0.46 -15.50
CA TYR A 197 -6.13 0.68 -16.23
C TYR A 197 -6.94 1.86 -15.65
N HIS A 198 -7.06 1.93 -14.32
CA HIS A 198 -7.76 3.03 -13.63
C HIS A 198 -7.11 4.38 -13.94
N THR A 199 -5.79 4.47 -13.82
CA THR A 199 -5.04 5.71 -14.09
C THR A 199 -5.19 6.13 -15.55
N TRP A 200 -5.09 5.19 -16.49
CA TRP A 200 -5.32 5.47 -17.91
C TRP A 200 -6.73 6.00 -18.18
N ARG A 201 -7.74 5.42 -17.55
CA ARG A 201 -9.14 5.85 -17.71
C ARG A 201 -9.37 7.26 -17.17
N GLU A 202 -8.83 7.57 -16.00
CA GLU A 202 -8.97 8.91 -15.39
C GLU A 202 -8.25 9.98 -16.20
N LEU A 203 -7.06 9.70 -16.72
CA LEU A 203 -6.31 10.64 -17.58
C LEU A 203 -7.05 10.89 -18.90
N ASN A 204 -7.62 9.85 -19.53
CA ASN A 204 -8.40 10.03 -20.75
C ASN A 204 -9.66 10.88 -20.52
N ARG A 205 -10.34 10.71 -19.38
CA ARG A 205 -11.48 11.56 -19.01
C ARG A 205 -11.06 13.02 -18.87
N ALA A 206 -9.98 13.28 -18.15
CA ALA A 206 -9.47 14.64 -17.95
C ALA A 206 -9.09 15.29 -19.29
N ASN A 207 -8.48 14.56 -20.23
CA ASN A 207 -8.14 15.07 -21.55
C ASN A 207 -9.39 15.45 -22.37
N VAL A 208 -10.43 14.60 -22.35
CA VAL A 208 -11.71 14.91 -23.04
C VAL A 208 -12.39 16.15 -22.46
N GLU A 209 -12.37 16.32 -21.13
CA GLU A 209 -12.94 17.51 -20.49
C GLU A 209 -12.17 18.78 -20.83
N ILE A 210 -10.83 18.70 -20.90
CA ILE A 210 -9.97 19.82 -21.32
C ILE A 210 -10.26 20.20 -22.78
N GLU A 211 -10.33 19.22 -23.69
CA GLU A 211 -10.64 19.47 -25.10
C GLU A 211 -12.02 20.13 -25.27
N ALA A 212 -13.05 19.63 -24.59
CA ALA A 212 -14.39 20.19 -24.58
C ALA A 212 -14.42 21.64 -24.06
N SER A 213 -13.65 21.94 -23.02
CA SER A 213 -13.54 23.28 -22.44
C SER A 213 -12.85 24.28 -23.39
N ILE A 214 -11.79 23.83 -24.07
CA ILE A 214 -11.08 24.63 -25.09
C ILE A 214 -12.03 24.93 -26.25
N GLN A 215 -12.77 23.92 -26.73
CA GLN A 215 -13.67 24.09 -27.87
C GLN A 215 -14.85 25.01 -27.55
N SER A 216 -15.39 24.94 -26.32
CA SER A 216 -16.43 25.87 -25.86
C SER A 216 -15.93 27.31 -25.75
N SER A 217 -14.71 27.53 -25.27
CA SER A 217 -14.08 28.85 -25.16
C SER A 217 -13.82 29.44 -26.54
N TYR A 218 -13.39 28.64 -27.50
CA TYR A 218 -13.13 29.05 -28.88
C TYR A 218 -14.42 29.47 -29.62
N SER A 219 -15.51 28.67 -29.44
CA SER A 219 -16.81 29.02 -30.02
C SER A 219 -17.43 30.25 -29.39
N ALA A 220 -17.27 30.48 -28.07
CA ALA A 220 -17.70 31.71 -27.40
C ALA A 220 -16.91 32.96 -27.86
N SER A 221 -15.63 32.82 -28.12
CA SER A 221 -14.77 33.92 -28.66
C SER A 221 -15.13 34.31 -30.09
N ASN A 222 -15.53 33.31 -30.92
CA ASN A 222 -15.89 33.54 -32.33
C ASN A 222 -17.35 33.99 -32.52
N SER A 223 -18.19 33.94 -31.50
CA SER A 223 -19.55 34.49 -31.50
C SER A 223 -19.67 35.92 -31.02
N GLY A 224 -18.54 36.66 -30.96
CA GLY A 224 -18.46 38.05 -30.59
C GLY A 224 -19.14 39.02 -31.58
N PRO A 225 -19.31 40.34 -31.24
CA PRO A 225 -20.35 41.24 -31.74
C PRO A 225 -20.25 41.69 -33.21
N GLU A 226 -19.39 41.13 -34.03
CA GLU A 226 -19.23 41.59 -35.45
C GLU A 226 -20.45 41.31 -36.34
N ARG A 227 -21.37 40.44 -35.98
CA ARG A 227 -22.58 40.21 -36.80
C ARG A 227 -23.73 41.19 -36.56
N ARG A 228 -23.65 42.07 -35.56
CA ARG A 228 -24.72 43.08 -35.34
C ARG A 228 -24.59 44.33 -36.21
N THR A 229 -23.44 44.58 -36.84
CA THR A 229 -23.21 45.79 -37.63
C THR A 229 -23.64 45.67 -39.08
N GLU A 230 -23.73 44.46 -39.66
CA GLU A 230 -24.15 44.28 -41.07
C GLU A 230 -25.68 44.28 -41.28
N GLN A 231 -26.48 43.98 -40.27
CA GLN A 231 -27.95 43.95 -40.41
C GLN A 231 -28.61 45.35 -40.24
N THR A 232 -27.87 46.36 -39.77
CA THR A 232 -28.44 47.70 -39.53
C THR A 232 -28.25 48.65 -40.74
N LEU A 233 -27.52 48.27 -41.80
CA LEU A 233 -27.24 49.12 -42.97
C LEU A 233 -28.12 48.83 -44.20
N VAL A 234 -29.04 47.86 -44.14
CA VAL A 234 -29.88 47.48 -45.31
C VAL A 234 -31.29 48.08 -45.26
N HIS A 235 -31.68 48.85 -44.26
CA HIS A 235 -33.02 49.46 -44.23
C HIS A 235 -32.96 50.97 -44.14
N LYS A 236 -32.68 51.67 -45.28
CA LYS A 236 -33.15 53.04 -45.58
C LYS A 236 -34.05 53.01 -46.80
N PRO A 237 -35.36 53.29 -46.63
CA PRO A 237 -36.25 53.57 -47.79
C PRO A 237 -35.95 54.97 -48.30
N GLY A 238 -35.76 55.09 -49.63
CA GLY A 238 -35.84 56.32 -50.41
C GLY A 238 -37.29 56.64 -50.75
#